data_0c17f56f801d87ec3d9deb22bc9e5272
#
_entry.id   0c17f56f801d87ec3d9deb22bc9e5272
#
_cell.length_a   1.000
_cell.length_b   1.000
_cell.length_c   1.000
_cell.angle_alpha   90.00
_cell.angle_beta   90.00
_cell.angle_gamma   90.00
#
_symmetry.space_group_name_H-M   'P 1'
#
loop_
_entity.id
_entity.type
_entity.pdbx_description
1 polymer ?
#
loop_
_entity_poly.entity_id
_entity_poly.type
_entity_poly.pdbx_seq_one_letter_code
_entity_poly.pdbx_strand_id
1 'polypeptide(L)' 'MIKSNLAMLMAEKKIRSLNKLSKETGVSGPALARIYDGTNVRIDYSTIEALCRFFDCKIGDLIEYIPDPEQD' A
#
# COMPACT_ATOMS: atom_id res chain seq x y z
N MET A 1 3.30 5.28 14.17
CA MET A 1 3.80 4.48 13.05
C MET A 1 2.80 4.52 11.89
N ILE A 2 3.28 4.26 10.70
CA ILE A 2 2.38 4.17 9.53
C ILE A 2 2.12 2.70 9.25
N LYS A 3 0.86 2.35 9.13
CA LYS A 3 0.44 0.99 8.82
C LYS A 3 -0.05 0.91 7.39
N SER A 4 0.37 -0.12 6.67
CA SER A 4 -0.09 -0.37 5.31
C SER A 4 -1.23 -1.38 5.34
N ASN A 5 -2.28 -1.10 4.57
CA ASN A 5 -3.41 -2.01 4.41
C ASN A 5 -3.40 -2.66 3.01
N LEU A 6 -2.24 -2.65 2.34
CA LEU A 6 -2.15 -3.18 0.99
C LEU A 6 -2.55 -4.65 0.92
N ALA A 7 -2.11 -5.45 1.89
CA ALA A 7 -2.45 -6.87 1.91
C ALA A 7 -3.97 -7.07 1.95
N MET A 8 -4.67 -6.29 2.76
CA MET A 8 -6.12 -6.38 2.87
C MET A 8 -6.80 -5.98 1.56
N LEU A 9 -6.35 -4.90 0.95
CA LEU A 9 -6.91 -4.44 -0.32
C LEU A 9 -6.69 -5.47 -1.42
N MET A 10 -5.51 -6.08 -1.45
CA MET A 10 -5.22 -7.14 -2.40
C MET A 10 -6.14 -8.34 -2.19
N ALA A 11 -6.36 -8.72 -0.95
CA ALA A 11 -7.23 -9.84 -0.62
C ALA A 11 -8.67 -9.56 -1.06
N GLU A 12 -9.16 -8.35 -0.88
CA GLU A 12 -10.51 -7.96 -1.30
C GLU A 12 -10.69 -8.08 -2.80
N LYS A 13 -9.65 -7.78 -3.58
CA LYS A 13 -9.69 -7.92 -5.04
C LYS A 13 -9.19 -9.28 -5.52
N LYS A 14 -8.89 -10.17 -4.59
CA LYS A 14 -8.40 -11.52 -4.90
C LYS A 14 -7.10 -11.51 -5.70
N ILE A 15 -6.27 -10.50 -5.47
CA ILE A 15 -4.95 -10.41 -6.08
C ILE A 15 -3.97 -11.10 -5.14
N ARG A 16 -3.29 -12.13 -5.64
CA ARG A 16 -2.45 -13.00 -4.81
C ARG A 16 -0.97 -12.81 -5.01
N SER A 17 -0.56 -11.94 -5.96
CA SER A 17 0.86 -11.74 -6.18
C SER A 17 1.15 -10.27 -6.43
N LEU A 18 2.30 -9.83 -5.90
CA LEU A 18 2.77 -8.47 -6.14
C LEU A 18 3.15 -8.27 -7.59
N ASN A 19 3.58 -9.33 -8.26
CA ASN A 19 3.91 -9.28 -9.68
C ASN A 19 2.69 -8.89 -10.52
N LYS A 20 1.56 -9.50 -10.22
CA LYS A 20 0.32 -9.17 -10.92
C LYS A 20 -0.09 -7.73 -10.62
N LEU A 21 0.01 -7.33 -9.36
CA LEU A 21 -0.34 -5.96 -8.97
C LEU A 21 0.57 -4.95 -9.66
N SER A 22 1.86 -5.27 -9.78
CA SER A 22 2.81 -4.42 -10.47
C SER A 22 2.41 -4.20 -11.92
N LYS A 23 2.02 -5.28 -12.61
CA LYS A 23 1.58 -5.20 -14.01
C LYS A 23 0.32 -4.37 -14.16
N GLU A 24 -0.61 -4.51 -13.24
CA GLU A 24 -1.90 -3.82 -13.30
C GLU A 24 -1.79 -2.33 -12.96
N THR A 25 -0.89 -1.96 -12.07
CA THR A 25 -0.78 -0.58 -11.57
C THR A 25 0.37 0.20 -12.20
N GLY A 26 1.37 -0.49 -12.72
CA GLY A 26 2.58 0.16 -13.21
C GLY A 26 3.57 0.51 -12.11
N VAL A 27 3.26 0.16 -10.85
CA VAL A 27 4.17 0.39 -9.74
C VAL A 27 5.18 -0.75 -9.69
N SER A 28 6.46 -0.43 -9.46
CA SER A 28 7.51 -1.45 -9.47
C SER A 28 7.30 -2.50 -8.37
N GLY A 29 7.70 -3.73 -8.66
CA GLY A 29 7.58 -4.83 -7.70
C GLY A 29 8.29 -4.55 -6.39
N PRO A 30 9.56 -4.09 -6.40
CA PRO A 30 10.25 -3.76 -5.16
C PRO A 30 9.55 -2.68 -4.33
N ALA A 31 8.97 -1.67 -4.98
CA ALA A 31 8.22 -0.64 -4.26
C ALA A 31 6.99 -1.23 -3.59
N LEU A 32 6.26 -2.09 -4.32
CA LEU A 32 5.09 -2.76 -3.76
C LEU A 32 5.45 -3.68 -2.60
N ALA A 33 6.57 -4.38 -2.72
CA ALA A 33 7.03 -5.27 -1.64
C ALA A 33 7.30 -4.48 -0.36
N ARG A 34 7.95 -3.34 -0.47
CA ARG A 34 8.21 -2.49 0.70
C ARG A 34 6.93 -1.96 1.32
N ILE A 35 5.96 -1.57 0.50
CA ILE A 35 4.66 -1.11 1.01
C ILE A 35 3.93 -2.26 1.69
N TYR A 36 3.93 -3.43 1.07
CA TYR A 36 3.28 -4.62 1.61
C TYR A 36 3.86 -5.00 2.97
N ASP A 37 5.19 -4.97 3.08
CA ASP A 37 5.87 -5.34 4.32
C ASP A 37 5.87 -4.23 5.36
N GLY A 38 5.50 -3.01 4.97
CA GLY A 38 5.51 -1.87 5.88
C GLY A 38 6.92 -1.38 6.21
N THR A 39 7.91 -1.69 5.36
CA THR A 39 9.30 -1.30 5.60
C THR A 39 9.72 -0.06 4.84
N ASN A 40 8.87 0.48 3.99
CA ASN A 40 9.22 1.67 3.24
C ASN A 40 9.23 2.90 4.16
N VAL A 41 10.23 3.77 3.95
CA VAL A 41 10.33 5.02 4.73
C VAL A 41 9.86 6.23 3.94
N ARG A 42 9.60 6.05 2.65
CA ARG A 42 9.02 7.10 1.81
C ARG A 42 8.21 6.46 0.69
N ILE A 43 7.21 7.19 0.23
CA ILE A 43 6.35 6.74 -0.85
C ILE A 43 5.99 7.95 -1.70
N ASP A 44 6.03 7.80 -3.02
CA ASP A 44 5.73 8.89 -3.94
C ASP A 44 4.21 9.06 -4.08
N TYR A 45 3.79 10.31 -4.28
CA TYR A 45 2.38 10.58 -4.53
C TYR A 45 1.86 9.83 -5.76
N SER A 46 2.70 9.68 -6.79
CA SER A 46 2.28 8.95 -7.98
C SER A 46 1.99 7.49 -7.68
N THR A 47 2.75 6.88 -6.77
CA THR A 47 2.51 5.51 -6.33
C THR A 47 1.20 5.42 -5.56
N ILE A 48 0.97 6.36 -4.64
CA ILE A 48 -0.28 6.42 -3.89
C ILE A 48 -1.46 6.57 -4.83
N GLU A 49 -1.37 7.48 -5.80
CA GLU A 49 -2.43 7.69 -6.76
C GLU A 49 -2.73 6.44 -7.58
N ALA A 50 -1.69 5.76 -8.05
CA ALA A 50 -1.86 4.55 -8.84
C ALA A 50 -2.59 3.46 -8.06
N LEU A 51 -2.20 3.27 -6.80
CA LEU A 51 -2.83 2.26 -5.96
C LEU A 51 -4.26 2.64 -5.58
N CYS A 52 -4.50 3.89 -5.23
CA CYS A 52 -5.85 4.34 -4.89
C CYS A 52 -6.78 4.24 -6.10
N ARG A 53 -6.28 4.58 -7.28
CA ARG A 53 -7.07 4.47 -8.50
C ARG A 53 -7.40 3.02 -8.81
N PHE A 54 -6.40 2.14 -8.70
CA PHE A 54 -6.60 0.72 -8.99
C PHE A 54 -7.60 0.08 -8.03
N PHE A 55 -7.47 0.38 -6.73
CA PHE A 55 -8.35 -0.19 -5.71
C PHE A 55 -9.63 0.61 -5.52
N ASP A 56 -9.75 1.75 -6.20
CA ASP A 56 -10.89 2.66 -6.06
C ASP A 56 -11.15 2.98 -4.58
N CYS A 57 -10.10 3.45 -3.92
CA CYS A 57 -10.14 3.73 -2.49
C CYS A 57 -9.50 5.07 -2.18
N LYS A 58 -9.69 5.51 -0.95
CA LYS A 58 -9.05 6.73 -0.44
C LYS A 58 -7.69 6.40 0.14
N ILE A 59 -6.85 7.42 0.29
CA ILE A 59 -5.52 7.22 0.86
C ILE A 59 -5.61 6.61 2.27
N GLY A 60 -6.62 6.98 3.06
CA GLY A 60 -6.81 6.44 4.39
C GLY A 60 -7.18 4.96 4.41
N ASP A 61 -7.68 4.44 3.29
CA ASP A 61 -7.94 3.02 3.15
C ASP A 61 -6.67 2.23 2.81
N LEU A 62 -5.67 2.92 2.26
CA LEU A 62 -4.42 2.28 1.85
C LEU A 62 -3.38 2.30 2.97
N ILE A 63 -3.22 3.45 3.61
CA ILE A 63 -2.27 3.62 4.72
C ILE A 63 -2.94 4.40 5.83
N GLU A 64 -2.49 4.16 7.06
CA GLU A 64 -3.04 4.89 8.20
C GLU A 64 -1.96 5.15 9.24
N TYR A 65 -2.13 6.20 10.00
CA TYR A 65 -1.24 6.53 11.11
C TYR A 65 -1.78 5.93 12.39
N ILE A 66 -0.94 5.20 13.09
CA ILE A 66 -1.28 4.61 14.38
C ILE A 66 -0.34 5.21 15.40
N PRO A 67 -0.86 5.95 16.42
CA PRO A 67 -0.01 6.51 17.46
C PRO A 67 0.70 5.42 18.24
N ASP A 68 1.95 5.67 18.60
CA ASP A 68 2.68 4.74 19.45
C ASP A 68 2.05 4.72 20.84
N PRO A 69 1.79 3.52 21.41
CA PRO A 69 1.20 3.44 22.74
C PRO A 69 2.04 4.07 23.83
N GLU A 70 3.33 4.23 23.59
CA GLU A 70 4.27 4.77 24.56
C GLU A 70 4.50 6.27 24.43
N GLN A 71 3.86 6.90 23.45
CA GLN A 71 3.93 8.34 23.31
C GLN A 71 2.87 9.02 24.15
N ASP A 72 3.31 9.90 25.00
CA ASP A 72 2.42 10.71 25.81
C ASP A 72 2.31 12.11 25.27
#